data_109c3e182f1e5d3f4f8e9bb6b4563267
#
_entry.id   109c3e182f1e5d3f4f8e9bb6b4563267
#
_cell.length_a   1.000
_cell.length_b   1.000
_cell.length_c   1.000
_cell.angle_alpha   90.00
_cell.angle_beta   90.00
_cell.angle_gamma   90.00
#
_symmetry.space_group_name_H-M   'P 1'
#
loop_
_entity.id
_entity.type
_entity.pdbx_description
1 polymer ?
#
loop_
_entity_poly.entity_id
_entity_poly.type
_entity_poly.pdbx_seq_one_letter_code
_entity_poly.pdbx_strand_id
1 'polypeptide(L)'
;MQDVTIRRALLSVSDKSGLADLGAVLVRHGVELVSTGGTAKALRDAGLPVKDVSDLTGFPEMMDGRVKTLHPIVHGGLLAVRGNPDHVASMEAHGIGAIDLVVVNLYPFAQTVAKGAEREEIIENIDIGGPSMVRSAAKNHESVAIVTDPADYDRLIAEMDAQAGATSYDFRRLLASKAYAATAAYDSMIASWFAYADQGQKFPPSRTMASRLSTTLRYGENPHQDAALYFPFGPAARGIAQAKQVQGKELSYNNLNDADAALELVSEFRDGPPTVVIVKHANPCGVASGDTLIEAYEAALACDSVSAFGGIIAVNRPLDGPTAEAMSGIFTEVVAAPDADDDARAVFARKKNLRLLLTGDLPDPARAGQQVKVIAGGVLIQDRDNGQVTSDMLKVVTDRAPSEQELKDCLFAWTVAKHVKSNAIVYAKDGATAGIGAGQMNRRDSARIAAVKAKEAAETHGWAQPRTIGAAVASDAFFPFADGLLSAAEAGATAVIQPGGSIRDDEVIAAANEAGLAMVFTGMRHFRH
;
A
#
# COMPACT_ATOMS: atom_id res chain seq x y z
N MET A 1 -38.77 -11.66 -7.78
CA MET A 1 -38.09 -12.88 -7.36
C MET A 1 -38.47 -13.13 -5.91
N GLN A 2 -38.56 -14.40 -5.48
CA GLN A 2 -39.16 -14.75 -4.19
C GLN A 2 -38.10 -14.77 -3.09
N ASP A 3 -38.53 -14.48 -1.86
CA ASP A 3 -37.74 -14.74 -0.67
C ASP A 3 -37.59 -16.25 -0.48
N VAL A 4 -36.46 -16.69 0.07
CA VAL A 4 -36.18 -18.11 0.32
C VAL A 4 -36.06 -18.33 1.82
N THR A 5 -36.96 -19.15 2.35
CA THR A 5 -36.89 -19.60 3.73
C THR A 5 -35.72 -20.57 3.91
N ILE A 6 -34.86 -20.30 4.89
CA ILE A 6 -33.72 -21.15 5.22
C ILE A 6 -34.21 -22.31 6.07
N ARG A 7 -34.10 -23.54 5.56
CA ARG A 7 -34.46 -24.77 6.27
C ARG A 7 -33.26 -25.65 6.60
N ARG A 8 -32.23 -25.60 5.75
CA ARG A 8 -30.97 -26.33 5.95
C ARG A 8 -29.79 -25.44 5.65
N ALA A 9 -28.83 -25.41 6.57
CA ALA A 9 -27.58 -24.69 6.42
C ALA A 9 -26.39 -25.65 6.45
N LEU A 10 -25.45 -25.49 5.51
CA LEU A 10 -24.17 -26.17 5.47
C LEU A 10 -23.09 -25.20 5.97
N LEU A 11 -22.45 -25.54 7.11
CA LEU A 11 -21.42 -24.72 7.73
C LEU A 11 -20.07 -25.43 7.67
N SER A 12 -19.07 -24.78 7.10
CA SER A 12 -17.68 -25.27 7.04
C SER A 12 -16.73 -24.09 7.12
N VAL A 13 -16.27 -23.75 8.31
CA VAL A 13 -15.48 -22.53 8.55
C VAL A 13 -14.13 -22.84 9.19
N SER A 14 -13.09 -22.20 8.68
CA SER A 14 -11.75 -22.17 9.26
C SER A 14 -11.71 -21.20 10.44
N ASP A 15 -12.11 -19.95 10.23
CA ASP A 15 -12.35 -18.95 11.28
C ASP A 15 -13.74 -19.18 11.92
N LYS A 16 -13.73 -19.47 13.22
CA LYS A 16 -14.93 -19.80 14.00
C LYS A 16 -15.50 -18.61 14.78
N SER A 17 -15.01 -17.40 14.51
CA SER A 17 -15.52 -16.18 15.15
C SER A 17 -17.01 -16.01 14.89
N GLY A 18 -17.81 -15.83 15.95
CA GLY A 18 -19.27 -15.66 15.88
C GLY A 18 -20.07 -16.91 15.45
N LEU A 19 -19.41 -18.05 15.22
CA LEU A 19 -20.07 -19.28 14.72
C LEU A 19 -21.14 -19.81 15.67
N ALA A 20 -20.88 -19.84 16.97
CA ALA A 20 -21.83 -20.35 17.98
C ALA A 20 -23.10 -19.50 18.03
N ASP A 21 -22.95 -18.17 18.01
CA ASP A 21 -24.08 -17.23 18.03
C ASP A 21 -24.94 -17.36 16.76
N LEU A 22 -24.28 -17.40 15.58
CA LEU A 22 -24.97 -17.66 14.32
C LEU A 22 -25.71 -19.01 14.35
N GLY A 23 -25.06 -20.08 14.82
CA GLY A 23 -25.65 -21.41 14.93
C GLY A 23 -26.87 -21.42 15.83
N ALA A 24 -26.82 -20.72 16.97
CA ALA A 24 -27.95 -20.59 17.90
C ALA A 24 -29.15 -19.87 17.26
N VAL A 25 -28.89 -18.82 16.47
CA VAL A 25 -29.95 -18.13 15.73
C VAL A 25 -30.55 -19.02 14.66
N LEU A 26 -29.75 -19.74 13.89
CA LEU A 26 -30.24 -20.67 12.87
C LEU A 26 -31.15 -21.75 13.49
N VAL A 27 -30.74 -22.35 14.63
CA VAL A 27 -31.55 -23.33 15.35
C VAL A 27 -32.86 -22.72 15.87
N ARG A 28 -32.83 -21.48 16.38
CA ARG A 28 -34.05 -20.74 16.81
C ARG A 28 -35.06 -20.56 15.67
N HIS A 29 -34.58 -20.39 14.43
CA HIS A 29 -35.42 -20.35 13.22
C HIS A 29 -35.79 -21.73 12.66
N GLY A 30 -35.44 -22.82 13.36
CA GLY A 30 -35.77 -24.20 12.95
C GLY A 30 -34.90 -24.73 11.80
N VAL A 31 -33.72 -24.15 11.57
CA VAL A 31 -32.79 -24.56 10.52
C VAL A 31 -32.02 -25.82 10.93
N GLU A 32 -32.02 -26.84 10.07
CA GLU A 32 -31.14 -28.01 10.22
C GLU A 32 -29.69 -27.62 9.94
N LEU A 33 -28.81 -27.84 10.92
CA LEU A 33 -27.38 -27.57 10.75
C LEU A 33 -26.68 -28.82 10.22
N VAL A 34 -25.98 -28.68 9.11
CA VAL A 34 -25.09 -29.70 8.53
C VAL A 34 -23.68 -29.14 8.54
N SER A 35 -22.69 -29.94 8.97
CA SER A 35 -21.32 -29.45 9.10
C SER A 35 -20.28 -30.55 8.98
N THR A 36 -19.02 -30.16 8.98
CA THR A 36 -17.87 -31.05 8.84
C THR A 36 -16.83 -30.82 9.92
N GLY A 37 -16.12 -31.88 10.32
CA GLY A 37 -14.88 -31.83 11.12
C GLY A 37 -14.90 -30.86 12.30
N GLY A 38 -13.92 -29.96 12.31
CA GLY A 38 -13.74 -28.99 13.39
C GLY A 38 -14.88 -27.98 13.56
N THR A 39 -15.64 -27.67 12.49
CA THR A 39 -16.82 -26.80 12.57
C THR A 39 -17.97 -27.52 13.26
N ALA A 40 -18.24 -28.79 12.90
CA ALA A 40 -19.25 -29.61 13.55
C ALA A 40 -18.93 -29.80 15.05
N LYS A 41 -17.67 -30.04 15.39
CA LYS A 41 -17.22 -30.13 16.78
C LYS A 41 -17.51 -28.84 17.56
N ALA A 42 -17.12 -27.67 16.99
CA ALA A 42 -17.33 -26.38 17.67
C ALA A 42 -18.82 -26.07 17.93
N LEU A 43 -19.70 -26.43 16.98
CA LEU A 43 -21.15 -26.25 17.15
C LEU A 43 -21.72 -27.21 18.23
N ARG A 44 -21.27 -28.47 18.25
CA ARG A 44 -21.68 -29.44 19.31
C ARG A 44 -21.18 -29.03 20.69
N ASP A 45 -19.92 -28.54 20.78
CA ASP A 45 -19.35 -28.05 22.04
C ASP A 45 -20.14 -26.82 22.57
N ALA A 46 -20.80 -26.06 21.68
CA ALA A 46 -21.74 -24.99 22.01
C ALA A 46 -23.16 -25.50 22.32
N GLY A 47 -23.40 -26.81 22.36
CA GLY A 47 -24.68 -27.42 22.69
C GLY A 47 -25.72 -27.42 21.56
N LEU A 48 -25.29 -27.17 20.31
CA LEU A 48 -26.18 -27.09 19.17
C LEU A 48 -26.34 -28.45 18.44
N PRO A 49 -27.54 -28.81 17.96
CA PRO A 49 -27.77 -30.03 17.20
C PRO A 49 -27.14 -29.88 15.82
N VAL A 50 -26.21 -30.76 15.48
CA VAL A 50 -25.48 -30.72 14.18
C VAL A 50 -25.40 -32.13 13.60
N LYS A 51 -25.76 -32.22 12.31
CA LYS A 51 -25.63 -33.42 11.51
C LYS A 51 -24.30 -33.39 10.73
N ASP A 52 -23.58 -34.50 10.70
CA ASP A 52 -22.37 -34.58 9.87
C ASP A 52 -22.69 -34.68 8.39
N VAL A 53 -21.82 -34.14 7.52
CA VAL A 53 -21.96 -34.27 6.06
C VAL A 53 -21.93 -35.76 5.65
N SER A 54 -21.17 -36.59 6.32
CA SER A 54 -21.16 -38.06 6.11
C SER A 54 -22.54 -38.70 6.32
N ASP A 55 -23.30 -38.21 7.30
CA ASP A 55 -24.68 -38.70 7.52
C ASP A 55 -25.63 -38.23 6.43
N LEU A 56 -25.37 -37.04 5.84
CA LEU A 56 -26.16 -36.54 4.72
C LEU A 56 -25.84 -37.28 3.42
N THR A 57 -24.57 -37.59 3.18
CA THR A 57 -24.12 -38.20 1.91
C THR A 57 -24.21 -39.72 1.94
N GLY A 58 -24.24 -40.33 3.13
CA GLY A 58 -24.08 -41.78 3.31
C GLY A 58 -22.66 -42.27 2.95
N PHE A 59 -21.69 -41.36 2.81
CA PHE A 59 -20.34 -41.66 2.35
C PHE A 59 -19.31 -41.28 3.42
N PRO A 60 -18.36 -42.19 3.74
CA PRO A 60 -17.37 -41.90 4.77
C PRO A 60 -16.39 -40.83 4.32
N GLU A 61 -15.79 -40.14 5.29
CA GLU A 61 -14.66 -39.25 5.04
C GLU A 61 -13.44 -40.06 4.59
N MET A 62 -12.81 -39.63 3.50
CA MET A 62 -11.65 -40.32 2.90
C MET A 62 -10.52 -39.34 2.61
N MET A 63 -9.30 -39.89 2.44
CA MET A 63 -8.11 -39.12 2.05
C MET A 63 -7.89 -37.92 2.98
N ASP A 64 -7.92 -38.18 4.29
CA ASP A 64 -7.75 -37.16 5.34
C ASP A 64 -8.71 -35.96 5.21
N GLY A 65 -9.91 -36.22 4.67
CA GLY A 65 -10.96 -35.20 4.49
C GLY A 65 -10.92 -34.42 3.19
N ARG A 66 -9.96 -34.69 2.28
CA ARG A 66 -9.85 -33.96 1.01
C ARG A 66 -11.07 -34.11 0.09
N VAL A 67 -11.86 -35.17 0.22
CA VAL A 67 -13.04 -35.47 -0.64
C VAL A 67 -14.37 -35.36 0.11
N LYS A 68 -14.39 -34.78 1.27
CA LYS A 68 -15.51 -34.75 2.23
C LYS A 68 -16.80 -34.13 1.70
N THR A 69 -16.71 -32.95 1.08
CA THR A 69 -17.85 -32.16 0.58
C THR A 69 -18.03 -32.25 -0.94
N LEU A 70 -17.06 -32.85 -1.65
CA LEU A 70 -17.13 -33.03 -3.10
C LEU A 70 -17.99 -34.24 -3.46
N HIS A 71 -19.29 -34.12 -3.22
CA HIS A 71 -20.26 -35.22 -3.38
C HIS A 71 -21.51 -34.75 -4.13
N PRO A 72 -22.09 -35.57 -5.05
CA PRO A 72 -23.29 -35.19 -5.78
C PRO A 72 -24.47 -34.78 -4.92
N ILE A 73 -24.68 -35.38 -3.74
CA ILE A 73 -25.74 -34.99 -2.82
C ILE A 73 -25.55 -33.57 -2.29
N VAL A 74 -24.32 -33.18 -1.96
CA VAL A 74 -24.02 -31.82 -1.51
C VAL A 74 -24.20 -30.82 -2.66
N HIS A 75 -23.52 -31.05 -3.78
CA HIS A 75 -23.56 -30.12 -4.91
C HIS A 75 -24.91 -30.12 -5.64
N GLY A 76 -25.64 -31.23 -5.66
CA GLY A 76 -27.02 -31.27 -6.13
C GLY A 76 -27.95 -30.42 -5.27
N GLY A 77 -27.81 -30.49 -3.95
CA GLY A 77 -28.58 -29.64 -3.00
C GLY A 77 -28.29 -28.14 -3.17
N LEU A 78 -27.08 -27.78 -3.62
CA LEU A 78 -26.66 -26.39 -3.88
C LEU A 78 -27.03 -25.89 -5.28
N LEU A 79 -26.89 -26.72 -6.32
CA LEU A 79 -26.98 -26.30 -7.72
C LEU A 79 -28.36 -26.51 -8.34
N ALA A 80 -29.23 -27.31 -7.73
CA ALA A 80 -30.57 -27.56 -8.29
C ALA A 80 -31.39 -26.26 -8.37
N VAL A 81 -31.84 -25.94 -9.56
CA VAL A 81 -32.75 -24.83 -9.83
C VAL A 81 -34.14 -25.25 -9.39
N ARG A 82 -34.63 -24.73 -8.27
CA ARG A 82 -35.84 -25.19 -7.58
C ARG A 82 -37.12 -24.91 -8.35
N GLY A 83 -37.11 -23.99 -9.29
CA GLY A 83 -38.21 -23.71 -10.21
C GLY A 83 -38.21 -24.60 -11.45
N ASN A 84 -37.20 -25.49 -11.63
CA ASN A 84 -37.12 -26.40 -12.76
C ASN A 84 -37.69 -27.78 -12.36
N PRO A 85 -38.80 -28.26 -12.95
CA PRO A 85 -39.41 -29.54 -12.60
C PRO A 85 -38.48 -30.74 -12.77
N ASP A 86 -37.60 -30.74 -13.80
CA ASP A 86 -36.69 -31.85 -14.07
C ASP A 86 -35.60 -31.93 -12.99
N HIS A 87 -35.13 -30.76 -12.48
CA HIS A 87 -34.19 -30.72 -11.36
C HIS A 87 -34.85 -31.23 -10.07
N VAL A 88 -36.09 -30.84 -9.81
CA VAL A 88 -36.84 -31.31 -8.63
C VAL A 88 -37.04 -32.82 -8.67
N ALA A 89 -37.50 -33.36 -9.83
CA ALA A 89 -37.67 -34.81 -10.04
C ALA A 89 -36.34 -35.57 -9.86
N SER A 90 -35.23 -35.01 -10.35
CA SER A 90 -33.91 -35.59 -10.17
C SER A 90 -33.48 -35.59 -8.68
N MET A 91 -33.73 -34.50 -7.94
CA MET A 91 -33.45 -34.44 -6.49
C MET A 91 -34.22 -35.53 -5.73
N GLU A 92 -35.52 -35.66 -6.02
CA GLU A 92 -36.38 -36.67 -5.41
C GLU A 92 -35.91 -38.10 -5.72
N ALA A 93 -35.60 -38.39 -6.98
CA ALA A 93 -35.15 -39.71 -7.44
C ALA A 93 -33.83 -40.16 -6.78
N HIS A 94 -32.97 -39.20 -6.40
CA HIS A 94 -31.64 -39.50 -5.81
C HIS A 94 -31.54 -39.15 -4.32
N GLY A 95 -32.66 -38.80 -3.66
CA GLY A 95 -32.67 -38.46 -2.23
C GLY A 95 -31.87 -37.19 -1.89
N ILE A 96 -31.75 -36.25 -2.84
CA ILE A 96 -31.03 -35.00 -2.65
C ILE A 96 -31.93 -33.97 -1.97
N GLY A 97 -31.57 -33.60 -0.72
CA GLY A 97 -32.23 -32.53 0.00
C GLY A 97 -31.68 -31.17 -0.36
N ALA A 98 -32.54 -30.16 -0.43
CA ALA A 98 -32.08 -28.78 -0.67
C ALA A 98 -31.22 -28.25 0.46
N ILE A 99 -30.20 -27.45 0.12
CA ILE A 99 -29.39 -26.64 1.02
C ILE A 99 -29.66 -25.17 0.71
N ASP A 100 -30.13 -24.41 1.71
CA ASP A 100 -30.65 -23.04 1.51
C ASP A 100 -29.63 -21.99 1.91
N LEU A 101 -28.73 -22.34 2.81
CA LEU A 101 -27.64 -21.47 3.28
C LEU A 101 -26.32 -22.23 3.29
N VAL A 102 -25.29 -21.59 2.84
CA VAL A 102 -23.90 -22.02 2.97
C VAL A 102 -23.11 -20.97 3.74
N VAL A 103 -22.39 -21.40 4.77
CA VAL A 103 -21.45 -20.54 5.51
C VAL A 103 -20.08 -21.18 5.44
N VAL A 104 -19.22 -20.59 4.63
CA VAL A 104 -17.87 -21.13 4.36
C VAL A 104 -16.87 -20.00 4.31
N ASN A 105 -15.90 -20.00 5.20
CA ASN A 105 -14.67 -19.26 5.00
C ASN A 105 -13.51 -20.23 4.73
N LEU A 106 -12.62 -19.80 3.84
CA LEU A 106 -11.58 -20.67 3.28
C LEU A 106 -10.41 -20.87 4.26
N TYR A 107 -9.57 -21.86 3.99
CA TYR A 107 -8.36 -22.08 4.78
C TYR A 107 -7.45 -20.85 4.75
N PRO A 108 -6.68 -20.60 5.84
CA PRO A 108 -5.89 -19.38 6.01
C PRO A 108 -4.57 -19.40 5.21
N PHE A 109 -4.64 -19.61 3.89
CA PHE A 109 -3.49 -19.72 3.00
C PHE A 109 -2.50 -18.55 3.16
N ALA A 110 -3.02 -17.30 3.14
CA ALA A 110 -2.17 -16.12 3.26
C ALA A 110 -1.44 -16.05 4.61
N GLN A 111 -2.11 -16.46 5.70
CA GLN A 111 -1.50 -16.50 7.03
C GLN A 111 -0.43 -17.60 7.13
N THR A 112 -0.65 -18.74 6.47
CA THR A 112 0.32 -19.84 6.41
C THR A 112 1.58 -19.41 5.66
N VAL A 113 1.43 -18.75 4.52
CA VAL A 113 2.54 -18.15 3.79
C VAL A 113 3.26 -17.08 4.64
N ALA A 114 2.52 -16.19 5.29
CA ALA A 114 3.09 -15.11 6.10
C ALA A 114 3.87 -15.58 7.33
N LYS A 115 3.55 -16.77 7.86
CA LYS A 115 4.32 -17.42 8.95
C LYS A 115 5.63 -18.03 8.48
N GLY A 116 5.90 -18.07 7.18
CA GLY A 116 7.07 -18.72 6.60
C GLY A 116 7.02 -20.26 6.72
N ALA A 117 5.82 -20.84 6.64
CA ALA A 117 5.64 -22.29 6.67
C ALA A 117 6.36 -22.99 5.52
N GLU A 118 6.67 -24.27 5.69
CA GLU A 118 7.30 -25.09 4.65
C GLU A 118 6.35 -25.28 3.45
N ARG A 119 6.92 -25.53 2.29
CA ARG A 119 6.20 -25.64 1.00
C ARG A 119 5.04 -26.62 1.06
N GLU A 120 5.26 -27.77 1.66
CA GLU A 120 4.28 -28.85 1.80
C GLU A 120 3.09 -28.41 2.66
N GLU A 121 3.32 -27.68 3.74
CA GLU A 121 2.29 -27.14 4.61
C GLU A 121 1.48 -26.07 3.90
N ILE A 122 2.14 -25.20 3.12
CA ILE A 122 1.47 -24.17 2.32
C ILE A 122 0.53 -24.81 1.29
N ILE A 123 0.99 -25.86 0.59
CA ILE A 123 0.18 -26.59 -0.40
C ILE A 123 -1.00 -27.30 0.27
N GLU A 124 -0.81 -27.90 1.44
CA GLU A 124 -1.89 -28.57 2.19
C GLU A 124 -2.96 -27.59 2.66
N ASN A 125 -2.62 -26.32 2.84
CA ASN A 125 -3.55 -25.25 3.17
C ASN A 125 -4.26 -24.64 1.94
N ILE A 126 -4.18 -25.26 0.76
CA ILE A 126 -5.01 -24.91 -0.40
C ILE A 126 -6.35 -25.61 -0.28
N ASP A 127 -7.40 -24.83 -0.01
CA ASP A 127 -8.76 -25.33 0.12
C ASP A 127 -9.37 -25.65 -1.27
N ILE A 128 -9.85 -26.87 -1.44
CA ILE A 128 -10.53 -27.33 -2.65
C ILE A 128 -12.04 -27.38 -2.47
N GLY A 129 -12.49 -27.96 -1.35
CA GLY A 129 -13.92 -28.17 -1.07
C GLY A 129 -14.67 -26.86 -0.80
N GLY A 130 -14.03 -25.95 -0.05
CA GLY A 130 -14.59 -24.64 0.27
C GLY A 130 -14.93 -23.81 -0.96
N PRO A 131 -13.98 -23.49 -1.85
CA PRO A 131 -14.26 -22.77 -3.09
C PRO A 131 -15.31 -23.43 -3.97
N SER A 132 -15.33 -24.75 -4.02
CA SER A 132 -16.30 -25.52 -4.79
C SER A 132 -17.74 -25.29 -4.29
N MET A 133 -17.97 -25.36 -2.98
CA MET A 133 -19.26 -25.06 -2.35
C MET A 133 -19.66 -23.60 -2.50
N VAL A 134 -18.71 -22.68 -2.26
CA VAL A 134 -18.92 -21.22 -2.38
C VAL A 134 -19.40 -20.87 -3.78
N ARG A 135 -18.70 -21.37 -4.82
CA ARG A 135 -19.06 -21.08 -6.22
C ARG A 135 -20.37 -21.73 -6.64
N SER A 136 -20.67 -22.94 -6.14
CA SER A 136 -21.96 -23.62 -6.41
C SER A 136 -23.13 -22.84 -5.83
N ALA A 137 -23.05 -22.44 -4.56
CA ALA A 137 -24.08 -21.64 -3.90
C ALA A 137 -24.23 -20.24 -4.54
N ALA A 138 -23.12 -19.55 -4.81
CA ALA A 138 -23.14 -18.24 -5.46
C ALA A 138 -23.75 -18.27 -6.86
N LYS A 139 -23.50 -19.32 -7.66
CA LYS A 139 -24.12 -19.51 -8.97
C LYS A 139 -25.64 -19.66 -8.86
N ASN A 140 -26.11 -20.35 -7.82
CA ASN A 140 -27.54 -20.60 -7.58
C ASN A 140 -28.15 -19.65 -6.53
N HIS A 141 -27.68 -18.37 -6.50
CA HIS A 141 -28.15 -17.38 -5.52
C HIS A 141 -29.65 -17.06 -5.62
N GLU A 142 -30.34 -17.48 -6.67
CA GLU A 142 -31.80 -17.45 -6.70
C GLU A 142 -32.42 -18.32 -5.60
N SER A 143 -31.75 -19.40 -5.22
CA SER A 143 -32.25 -20.39 -4.26
C SER A 143 -31.39 -20.53 -3.01
N VAL A 144 -30.13 -20.10 -3.00
CA VAL A 144 -29.15 -20.36 -1.94
C VAL A 144 -28.49 -19.07 -1.50
N ALA A 145 -28.44 -18.83 -0.19
CA ALA A 145 -27.60 -17.79 0.41
C ALA A 145 -26.19 -18.34 0.67
N ILE A 146 -25.16 -17.52 0.44
CA ILE A 146 -23.76 -17.89 0.68
C ILE A 146 -23.04 -16.80 1.48
N VAL A 147 -22.54 -17.13 2.65
CA VAL A 147 -21.76 -16.22 3.51
C VAL A 147 -20.32 -16.71 3.58
N THR A 148 -19.36 -15.84 3.25
CA THR A 148 -17.94 -16.16 3.21
C THR A 148 -17.11 -15.41 4.24
N ASP A 149 -17.70 -14.46 4.95
CA ASP A 149 -17.02 -13.59 5.91
C ASP A 149 -17.82 -13.53 7.22
N PRO A 150 -17.22 -13.79 8.40
CA PRO A 150 -17.89 -13.61 9.70
C PRO A 150 -18.48 -12.21 9.92
N ALA A 151 -17.93 -11.18 9.30
CA ALA A 151 -18.44 -9.81 9.36
C ALA A 151 -19.86 -9.66 8.76
N ASP A 152 -20.33 -10.62 7.98
CA ASP A 152 -21.69 -10.64 7.44
C ASP A 152 -22.72 -11.40 8.31
N TYR A 153 -22.30 -12.02 9.41
CA TYR A 153 -23.21 -12.80 10.26
C TYR A 153 -24.32 -11.96 10.85
N ASP A 154 -23.99 -10.81 11.43
CA ASP A 154 -25.00 -9.90 12.00
C ASP A 154 -26.01 -9.45 10.97
N ARG A 155 -25.56 -9.22 9.73
CA ARG A 155 -26.44 -8.83 8.63
C ARG A 155 -27.34 -9.97 8.18
N LEU A 156 -26.82 -11.20 8.13
CA LEU A 156 -27.65 -12.40 7.86
C LEU A 156 -28.70 -12.60 8.95
N ILE A 157 -28.30 -12.47 10.22
CA ILE A 157 -29.21 -12.58 11.37
C ILE A 157 -30.33 -11.55 11.29
N ALA A 158 -29.97 -10.28 11.05
CA ALA A 158 -30.95 -9.20 10.91
C ALA A 158 -31.93 -9.42 9.73
N GLU A 159 -31.43 -9.93 8.61
CA GLU A 159 -32.26 -10.27 7.43
C GLU A 159 -33.23 -11.40 7.77
N MET A 160 -32.76 -12.49 8.39
CA MET A 160 -33.61 -13.63 8.78
C MET A 160 -34.64 -13.24 9.84
N ASP A 161 -34.28 -12.43 10.83
CA ASP A 161 -35.21 -11.96 11.86
C ASP A 161 -36.31 -11.07 11.25
N ALA A 162 -35.95 -10.20 10.29
CA ALA A 162 -36.89 -9.33 9.59
C ALA A 162 -37.83 -10.10 8.63
N GLN A 163 -37.37 -11.20 8.06
CA GLN A 163 -38.07 -11.99 7.03
C GLN A 163 -38.60 -13.35 7.55
N ALA A 164 -38.79 -13.50 8.87
CA ALA A 164 -39.28 -14.72 9.50
C ALA A 164 -38.51 -16.00 9.09
N GLY A 165 -37.18 -15.92 9.08
CA GLY A 165 -36.27 -17.02 8.73
C GLY A 165 -35.98 -17.14 7.24
N ALA A 166 -36.39 -16.18 6.42
CA ALA A 166 -36.07 -16.14 5.00
C ALA A 166 -34.96 -15.12 4.66
N THR A 167 -34.47 -15.17 3.43
CA THR A 167 -33.56 -14.18 2.85
C THR A 167 -34.15 -13.63 1.56
N SER A 168 -34.05 -12.30 1.36
CA SER A 168 -34.48 -11.65 0.14
C SER A 168 -33.54 -11.96 -1.04
N TYR A 169 -34.07 -11.84 -2.26
CA TYR A 169 -33.26 -12.04 -3.47
C TYR A 169 -32.09 -11.04 -3.55
N ASP A 170 -32.32 -9.78 -3.24
CA ASP A 170 -31.28 -8.76 -3.31
C ASP A 170 -30.16 -9.02 -2.31
N PHE A 171 -30.47 -9.52 -1.13
CA PHE A 171 -29.47 -9.92 -0.16
C PHE A 171 -28.64 -11.11 -0.66
N ARG A 172 -29.28 -12.15 -1.20
CA ARG A 172 -28.56 -13.31 -1.78
C ARG A 172 -27.68 -12.92 -2.96
N ARG A 173 -28.15 -12.01 -3.82
CA ARG A 173 -27.36 -11.46 -4.94
C ARG A 173 -26.12 -10.71 -4.46
N LEU A 174 -26.24 -9.90 -3.41
CA LEU A 174 -25.11 -9.23 -2.79
C LEU A 174 -24.09 -10.23 -2.24
N LEU A 175 -24.57 -11.24 -1.49
CA LEU A 175 -23.71 -12.29 -0.93
C LEU A 175 -23.00 -13.09 -2.04
N ALA A 176 -23.66 -13.39 -3.14
CA ALA A 176 -23.05 -14.06 -4.28
C ALA A 176 -21.93 -13.24 -4.93
N SER A 177 -22.10 -11.93 -5.04
CA SER A 177 -21.03 -11.02 -5.50
C SER A 177 -19.81 -11.07 -4.56
N LYS A 178 -20.04 -11.01 -3.25
CA LYS A 178 -18.96 -11.13 -2.24
C LYS A 178 -18.27 -12.49 -2.31
N ALA A 179 -19.03 -13.56 -2.49
CA ALA A 179 -18.51 -14.93 -2.60
C ALA A 179 -17.58 -15.12 -3.82
N TYR A 180 -17.95 -14.59 -4.99
CA TYR A 180 -17.07 -14.62 -6.15
C TYR A 180 -15.82 -13.75 -5.96
N ALA A 181 -15.95 -12.60 -5.31
CA ALA A 181 -14.80 -11.76 -4.97
C ALA A 181 -13.83 -12.49 -4.01
N ALA A 182 -14.36 -13.20 -3.00
CA ALA A 182 -13.57 -13.96 -2.04
C ALA A 182 -12.80 -15.12 -2.71
N THR A 183 -13.45 -15.91 -3.59
CA THR A 183 -12.77 -17.00 -4.31
C THR A 183 -11.75 -16.46 -5.31
N ALA A 184 -12.04 -15.37 -6.02
CA ALA A 184 -11.10 -14.73 -6.93
C ALA A 184 -9.85 -14.21 -6.19
N ALA A 185 -10.03 -13.60 -5.01
CA ALA A 185 -8.94 -13.14 -4.17
C ALA A 185 -8.09 -14.32 -3.66
N TYR A 186 -8.73 -15.39 -3.23
CA TYR A 186 -8.07 -16.60 -2.77
C TYR A 186 -7.20 -17.23 -3.86
N ASP A 187 -7.76 -17.45 -5.06
CA ASP A 187 -7.03 -17.98 -6.20
C ASP A 187 -5.89 -17.05 -6.64
N SER A 188 -6.11 -15.73 -6.55
CA SER A 188 -5.08 -14.73 -6.84
C SER A 188 -3.87 -14.83 -5.91
N MET A 189 -4.11 -15.07 -4.61
CA MET A 189 -3.02 -15.26 -3.64
C MET A 189 -2.23 -16.55 -3.92
N ILE A 190 -2.92 -17.65 -4.22
CA ILE A 190 -2.30 -18.93 -4.56
C ILE A 190 -1.48 -18.80 -5.85
N ALA A 191 -2.07 -18.24 -6.91
CA ALA A 191 -1.37 -18.03 -8.18
C ALA A 191 -0.13 -17.15 -8.03
N SER A 192 -0.22 -16.10 -7.22
CA SER A 192 0.91 -15.22 -6.92
C SER A 192 2.01 -15.94 -6.15
N TRP A 193 1.66 -16.75 -5.15
CA TRP A 193 2.63 -17.53 -4.40
C TRP A 193 3.38 -18.51 -5.29
N PHE A 194 2.66 -19.32 -6.13
CA PHE A 194 3.30 -20.24 -7.07
C PHE A 194 4.20 -19.51 -8.06
N ALA A 195 3.76 -18.39 -8.61
CA ALA A 195 4.55 -17.67 -9.61
C ALA A 195 5.81 -17.03 -9.01
N TYR A 196 5.65 -16.28 -7.94
CA TYR A 196 6.74 -15.44 -7.40
C TYR A 196 7.59 -16.15 -6.36
N ALA A 197 6.97 -16.77 -5.35
CA ALA A 197 7.70 -17.36 -4.23
C ALA A 197 8.21 -18.78 -4.54
N ASP A 198 7.38 -19.63 -5.14
CA ASP A 198 7.73 -21.03 -5.43
C ASP A 198 8.59 -21.17 -6.70
N GLN A 199 8.26 -20.45 -7.78
CA GLN A 199 8.95 -20.58 -9.07
C GLN A 199 9.90 -19.43 -9.39
N GLY A 200 9.94 -18.36 -8.58
CA GLY A 200 10.84 -17.21 -8.79
C GLY A 200 10.57 -16.43 -10.09
N GLN A 201 9.38 -16.52 -10.66
CA GLN A 201 9.03 -15.81 -11.89
C GLN A 201 8.89 -14.31 -11.60
N LYS A 202 9.60 -13.48 -12.35
CA LYS A 202 9.50 -12.03 -12.24
C LYS A 202 8.27 -11.46 -12.97
N PHE A 203 8.00 -11.97 -14.17
CA PHE A 203 6.87 -11.58 -15.03
C PHE A 203 6.14 -12.84 -15.52
N PRO A 204 5.18 -13.38 -14.74
CA PRO A 204 4.42 -14.53 -15.15
C PRO A 204 3.51 -14.22 -16.35
N PRO A 205 3.16 -15.24 -17.19
CA PRO A 205 2.28 -15.05 -18.35
C PRO A 205 0.90 -14.47 -18.00
N SER A 206 0.39 -14.78 -16.80
CA SER A 206 -0.84 -14.23 -16.26
C SER A 206 -0.58 -13.64 -14.89
N ARG A 207 -1.08 -12.44 -14.65
CA ARG A 207 -0.95 -11.74 -13.38
C ARG A 207 -2.31 -11.41 -12.82
N THR A 208 -2.51 -11.74 -11.56
CA THR A 208 -3.70 -11.37 -10.80
C THR A 208 -3.30 -10.43 -9.67
N MET A 209 -4.19 -9.51 -9.33
CA MET A 209 -4.03 -8.59 -8.20
C MET A 209 -5.37 -8.54 -7.46
N ALA A 210 -5.36 -8.96 -6.22
CA ALA A 210 -6.55 -8.89 -5.37
C ALA A 210 -6.32 -7.88 -4.23
N SER A 211 -7.35 -7.08 -3.98
CA SER A 211 -7.34 -6.10 -2.91
C SER A 211 -8.73 -5.96 -2.28
N ARG A 212 -8.77 -5.59 -1.01
CA ARG A 212 -10.00 -5.31 -0.26
C ARG A 212 -10.14 -3.82 -0.02
N LEU A 213 -11.36 -3.32 -0.09
CA LEU A 213 -11.69 -1.94 0.26
C LEU A 213 -11.31 -1.68 1.73
N SER A 214 -10.50 -0.66 1.95
CA SER A 214 -10.20 -0.14 3.29
C SER A 214 -11.19 0.98 3.65
N THR A 215 -11.24 2.02 2.82
CA THR A 215 -12.15 3.15 3.01
C THR A 215 -12.43 3.85 1.69
N THR A 216 -13.61 4.44 1.57
CA THR A 216 -13.89 5.43 0.53
C THR A 216 -13.33 6.77 0.96
N LEU A 217 -12.75 7.50 0.03
CA LEU A 217 -12.17 8.81 0.26
C LEU A 217 -13.19 9.88 -0.12
N ARG A 218 -12.99 11.09 0.40
CA ARG A 218 -13.91 12.20 0.17
C ARG A 218 -14.03 12.55 -1.33
N TYR A 219 -12.93 12.49 -2.08
CA TYR A 219 -12.82 12.64 -3.53
C TYR A 219 -11.41 12.22 -4.00
N GLY A 220 -11.18 12.12 -5.30
CA GLY A 220 -9.90 11.84 -5.93
C GLY A 220 -8.95 13.04 -5.95
N GLU A 221 -8.14 13.19 -7.01
CA GLU A 221 -7.32 14.39 -7.19
C GLU A 221 -8.19 15.64 -7.33
N ASN A 222 -9.35 15.49 -7.95
CA ASN A 222 -10.31 16.57 -8.17
C ASN A 222 -11.66 16.24 -7.53
N PRO A 223 -12.45 17.29 -7.11
CA PRO A 223 -13.72 17.10 -6.39
C PRO A 223 -14.79 16.30 -7.12
N HIS A 224 -14.72 16.19 -8.44
CA HIS A 224 -15.67 15.43 -9.27
C HIS A 224 -15.29 13.94 -9.45
N GLN A 225 -14.16 13.51 -8.86
CA GLN A 225 -13.66 12.14 -8.97
C GLN A 225 -13.93 11.40 -7.66
N ASP A 226 -14.60 10.26 -7.74
CA ASP A 226 -14.68 9.34 -6.62
C ASP A 226 -13.36 8.62 -6.40
N ALA A 227 -13.05 8.32 -5.14
CA ALA A 227 -11.81 7.63 -4.79
C ALA A 227 -11.99 6.71 -3.58
N ALA A 228 -11.12 5.70 -3.50
CA ALA A 228 -11.08 4.77 -2.39
C ALA A 228 -9.65 4.26 -2.17
N LEU A 229 -9.36 3.88 -0.93
CA LEU A 229 -8.15 3.17 -0.57
C LEU A 229 -8.44 1.68 -0.48
N TYR A 230 -7.60 0.87 -1.12
CA TYR A 230 -7.65 -0.58 -1.07
C TYR A 230 -6.35 -1.13 -0.47
N PHE A 231 -6.47 -2.19 0.32
CA PHE A 231 -5.33 -2.96 0.79
C PHE A 231 -5.17 -4.25 -0.02
N PRO A 232 -3.94 -4.66 -0.34
CA PRO A 232 -3.71 -5.96 -0.94
C PRO A 232 -4.11 -7.08 0.06
N PHE A 233 -4.50 -8.24 -0.45
CA PHE A 233 -4.59 -9.43 0.36
C PHE A 233 -3.18 -9.96 0.64
N GLY A 234 -2.96 -10.45 1.86
CA GLY A 234 -1.66 -10.92 2.33
C GLY A 234 -0.85 -9.83 3.05
N PRO A 235 0.43 -10.08 3.34
CA PRO A 235 1.28 -9.14 4.04
C PRO A 235 1.48 -7.87 3.20
N ALA A 236 1.15 -6.73 3.77
CA ALA A 236 1.41 -5.43 3.17
C ALA A 236 2.71 -4.86 3.73
N ALA A 237 3.50 -4.20 2.87
CA ALA A 237 4.63 -3.42 3.32
C ALA A 237 4.13 -2.28 4.23
N ARG A 238 4.90 -1.95 5.27
CA ARG A 238 4.63 -0.75 6.09
C ARG A 238 4.70 0.49 5.21
N GLY A 239 3.80 1.41 5.45
CA GLY A 239 3.72 2.65 4.68
C GLY A 239 2.54 3.51 5.14
N ILE A 240 2.30 4.58 4.41
CA ILE A 240 1.25 5.54 4.77
C ILE A 240 -0.16 4.93 4.76
N ALA A 241 -0.39 3.92 3.93
CA ALA A 241 -1.69 3.25 3.85
C ALA A 241 -2.08 2.53 5.14
N GLN A 242 -1.11 2.05 5.94
CA GLN A 242 -1.31 1.39 7.23
C GLN A 242 -1.12 2.33 8.42
N ALA A 243 -0.79 3.60 8.19
CA ALA A 243 -0.58 4.57 9.26
C ALA A 243 -1.87 4.80 10.06
N LYS A 244 -1.73 4.88 11.37
CA LYS A 244 -2.86 5.20 12.25
C LYS A 244 -3.08 6.71 12.25
N GLN A 245 -4.21 7.15 11.71
CA GLN A 245 -4.63 8.54 11.89
C GLN A 245 -5.13 8.73 13.33
N VAL A 246 -4.44 9.56 14.10
CA VAL A 246 -4.78 9.80 15.52
C VAL A 246 -5.55 11.10 15.73
N GLN A 247 -5.55 12.01 14.74
CA GLN A 247 -6.39 13.20 14.74
C GLN A 247 -6.60 13.78 13.34
N GLY A 248 -7.46 14.77 13.24
CA GLY A 248 -7.72 15.59 12.05
C GLY A 248 -8.93 15.14 11.25
N LYS A 249 -9.16 15.81 10.13
CA LYS A 249 -10.22 15.47 9.17
C LYS A 249 -9.89 14.20 8.41
N GLU A 250 -10.90 13.63 7.74
CA GLU A 250 -10.72 12.53 6.79
C GLU A 250 -9.62 12.84 5.77
N LEU A 251 -8.87 11.82 5.40
CA LEU A 251 -7.85 11.91 4.37
C LEU A 251 -8.48 12.01 2.98
N SER A 252 -7.89 12.82 2.12
CA SER A 252 -8.19 12.83 0.69
C SER A 252 -7.17 11.98 -0.07
N TYR A 253 -7.46 11.71 -1.34
CA TYR A 253 -6.52 11.07 -2.26
C TYR A 253 -5.17 11.82 -2.28
N ASN A 254 -5.21 13.15 -2.42
CA ASN A 254 -3.99 13.97 -2.46
C ASN A 254 -3.21 13.91 -1.13
N ASN A 255 -3.90 13.87 0.02
CA ASN A 255 -3.22 13.72 1.31
C ASN A 255 -2.44 12.40 1.40
N LEU A 256 -3.04 11.28 0.93
CA LEU A 256 -2.37 9.99 0.93
C LEU A 256 -1.19 9.95 -0.06
N ASN A 257 -1.39 10.46 -1.27
CA ASN A 257 -0.35 10.50 -2.30
C ASN A 257 0.87 11.34 -1.89
N ASP A 258 0.64 12.52 -1.33
CA ASP A 258 1.72 13.41 -0.91
C ASP A 258 2.38 12.92 0.39
N ALA A 259 1.60 12.33 1.31
CA ALA A 259 2.15 11.72 2.53
C ALA A 259 2.99 10.48 2.23
N ASP A 260 2.61 9.68 1.23
CA ASP A 260 3.42 8.55 0.76
C ASP A 260 4.75 9.03 0.17
N ALA A 261 4.72 10.07 -0.67
CA ALA A 261 5.94 10.67 -1.21
C ALA A 261 6.87 11.22 -0.12
N ALA A 262 6.30 11.86 0.91
CA ALA A 262 7.07 12.39 2.03
C ALA A 262 7.66 11.26 2.91
N LEU A 263 6.88 10.21 3.19
CA LEU A 263 7.32 9.07 3.99
C LEU A 263 8.41 8.26 3.27
N GLU A 264 8.25 8.01 1.97
CA GLU A 264 9.25 7.30 1.16
C GLU A 264 10.59 8.04 1.16
N LEU A 265 10.57 9.36 0.98
CA LEU A 265 11.80 10.15 0.99
C LEU A 265 12.43 10.21 2.39
N VAL A 266 11.67 10.45 3.46
CA VAL A 266 12.25 10.52 4.80
C VAL A 266 12.81 9.17 5.26
N SER A 267 12.28 8.07 4.72
CA SER A 267 12.74 6.71 5.02
C SER A 267 14.14 6.42 4.49
N GLU A 268 14.62 7.14 3.47
CA GLU A 268 16.01 7.06 3.02
C GLU A 268 17.01 7.45 4.12
N PHE A 269 16.55 8.25 5.07
CA PHE A 269 17.35 8.75 6.22
C PHE A 269 17.03 8.01 7.54
N ARG A 270 16.39 6.83 7.48
CA ARG A 270 15.91 6.12 8.68
C ARG A 270 17.00 5.86 9.73
N ASP A 271 18.21 5.51 9.29
CA ASP A 271 19.35 5.17 10.15
C ASP A 271 20.32 6.35 10.35
N GLY A 272 20.03 7.51 9.73
CA GLY A 272 20.78 8.74 9.80
C GLY A 272 20.38 9.65 10.97
N PRO A 273 20.82 10.92 10.97
CA PRO A 273 20.44 11.93 11.96
C PRO A 273 18.93 12.25 11.87
N PRO A 274 18.37 12.99 12.86
CA PRO A 274 17.03 13.55 12.75
C PRO A 274 16.84 14.28 11.43
N THR A 275 15.82 13.89 10.66
CA THR A 275 15.59 14.41 9.31
C THR A 275 14.11 14.75 9.13
N VAL A 276 13.88 15.88 8.47
CA VAL A 276 12.54 16.38 8.12
C VAL A 276 12.43 16.57 6.62
N VAL A 277 11.32 16.10 6.07
CA VAL A 277 10.94 16.25 4.66
C VAL A 277 9.62 17.03 4.59
N ILE A 278 9.59 18.06 3.76
CA ILE A 278 8.37 18.83 3.46
C ILE A 278 8.04 18.60 1.98
N VAL A 279 6.81 18.13 1.72
CA VAL A 279 6.34 17.77 0.36
C VAL A 279 5.10 18.56 0.01
N LYS A 280 4.99 18.94 -1.24
CA LYS A 280 3.77 19.46 -1.85
C LYS A 280 3.64 18.94 -3.28
N HIS A 281 2.45 18.40 -3.63
CA HIS A 281 2.18 17.80 -4.94
C HIS A 281 3.19 16.70 -5.31
N ALA A 282 3.45 15.82 -4.33
CA ALA A 282 4.38 14.69 -4.41
C ALA A 282 5.84 15.05 -4.79
N ASN A 283 6.25 16.31 -4.61
CA ASN A 283 7.64 16.75 -4.75
C ASN A 283 8.12 17.40 -3.44
N PRO A 284 9.37 17.17 -3.01
CA PRO A 284 9.92 17.89 -1.88
C PRO A 284 10.10 19.37 -2.21
N CYS A 285 9.72 20.23 -1.29
CA CYS A 285 10.07 21.65 -1.30
C CYS A 285 11.15 22.00 -0.26
N GLY A 286 11.45 21.07 0.65
CA GLY A 286 12.56 21.19 1.57
C GLY A 286 12.86 19.88 2.27
N VAL A 287 14.14 19.55 2.42
CA VAL A 287 14.65 18.38 3.14
C VAL A 287 15.87 18.82 3.93
N ALA A 288 15.93 18.46 5.20
CA ALA A 288 17.14 18.70 5.99
C ALA A 288 17.31 17.67 7.11
N SER A 289 18.56 17.43 7.44
CA SER A 289 19.01 16.70 8.62
C SER A 289 19.64 17.68 9.61
N GLY A 290 19.51 17.40 10.91
CA GLY A 290 20.06 18.22 11.98
C GLY A 290 20.39 17.39 13.22
N ASP A 291 20.90 18.01 14.25
CA ASP A 291 21.15 17.35 15.53
C ASP A 291 19.82 17.07 16.28
N THR A 292 18.81 17.89 16.01
CA THR A 292 17.44 17.76 16.53
C THR A 292 16.42 17.84 15.41
N LEU A 293 15.18 17.37 15.66
CA LEU A 293 14.08 17.48 14.69
C LEU A 293 13.68 18.94 14.43
N ILE A 294 13.75 19.80 15.43
CA ILE A 294 13.41 21.23 15.27
C ILE A 294 14.41 21.93 14.34
N GLU A 295 15.72 21.68 14.51
CA GLU A 295 16.75 22.23 13.61
C GLU A 295 16.56 21.72 12.18
N ALA A 296 16.31 20.42 12.02
CA ALA A 296 16.03 19.82 10.73
C ALA A 296 14.75 20.44 10.09
N TYR A 297 13.70 20.68 10.88
CA TYR A 297 12.49 21.31 10.39
C TYR A 297 12.71 22.75 9.91
N GLU A 298 13.39 23.57 10.73
CA GLU A 298 13.68 24.96 10.38
C GLU A 298 14.55 25.06 9.12
N ALA A 299 15.56 24.20 8.99
CA ALA A 299 16.43 24.16 7.82
C ALA A 299 15.69 23.65 6.56
N ALA A 300 14.78 22.66 6.68
CA ALA A 300 13.96 22.19 5.58
C ALA A 300 12.96 23.26 5.12
N LEU A 301 12.28 23.92 6.07
CA LEU A 301 11.34 24.99 5.79
C LEU A 301 12.01 26.18 5.08
N ALA A 302 13.23 26.50 5.46
CA ALA A 302 13.98 27.62 4.90
C ALA A 302 14.37 27.45 3.42
N CYS A 303 14.28 26.22 2.87
CA CYS A 303 14.53 25.97 1.44
C CYS A 303 13.47 26.64 0.53
N ASP A 304 12.18 26.45 0.85
CA ASP A 304 11.05 27.06 0.12
C ASP A 304 9.81 27.17 1.04
N SER A 305 9.83 28.17 1.92
CA SER A 305 8.75 28.39 2.88
C SER A 305 7.41 28.73 2.23
N VAL A 306 7.44 29.29 1.03
CA VAL A 306 6.23 29.64 0.26
C VAL A 306 5.52 28.38 -0.20
N SER A 307 6.25 27.44 -0.80
CA SER A 307 5.68 26.16 -1.25
C SER A 307 5.29 25.25 -0.08
N ALA A 308 5.97 25.34 1.06
CA ALA A 308 5.68 24.54 2.25
C ALA A 308 4.27 24.81 2.84
N PHE A 309 3.69 25.99 2.59
CA PHE A 309 2.34 26.31 3.04
C PHE A 309 1.29 25.36 2.44
N GLY A 310 0.54 24.67 3.29
CA GLY A 310 -0.42 23.64 2.89
C GLY A 310 0.22 22.33 2.41
N GLY A 311 1.50 22.16 2.72
CA GLY A 311 2.24 20.92 2.42
C GLY A 311 2.04 19.82 3.46
N ILE A 312 2.80 18.76 3.29
CA ILE A 312 2.87 17.59 4.15
C ILE A 312 4.28 17.44 4.69
N ILE A 313 4.38 17.14 5.98
CA ILE A 313 5.67 16.97 6.66
C ILE A 313 5.81 15.51 7.08
N ALA A 314 6.98 14.92 6.82
CA ALA A 314 7.36 13.63 7.36
C ALA A 314 8.67 13.73 8.13
N VAL A 315 8.78 12.96 9.22
CA VAL A 315 9.97 12.93 10.08
C VAL A 315 10.45 11.48 10.30
N ASN A 316 11.76 11.30 10.51
CA ASN A 316 12.35 9.97 10.70
C ASN A 316 12.50 9.56 12.17
N ARG A 317 12.04 10.36 13.11
CA ARG A 317 12.07 10.10 14.56
C ARG A 317 10.69 10.34 15.18
N PRO A 318 10.42 9.81 16.37
CA PRO A 318 9.23 10.21 17.13
C PRO A 318 9.17 11.74 17.26
N LEU A 319 8.00 12.31 16.97
CA LEU A 319 7.79 13.75 17.00
C LEU A 319 7.70 14.24 18.43
N ASP A 320 8.45 15.29 18.77
CA ASP A 320 8.50 15.95 20.07
C ASP A 320 7.67 17.24 20.11
N GLY A 321 7.33 17.68 21.34
CA GLY A 321 6.55 18.91 21.56
C GLY A 321 7.17 20.17 20.95
N PRO A 322 8.46 20.47 21.13
CA PRO A 322 9.11 21.66 20.54
C PRO A 322 9.02 21.68 19.01
N THR A 323 9.26 20.56 18.34
CA THR A 323 9.15 20.45 16.89
C THR A 323 7.71 20.61 16.42
N ALA A 324 6.73 20.01 17.13
CA ALA A 324 5.31 20.16 16.83
C ALA A 324 4.87 21.63 16.97
N GLU A 325 5.36 22.36 17.98
CA GLU A 325 5.06 23.78 18.15
C GLU A 325 5.58 24.61 16.97
N ALA A 326 6.83 24.38 16.55
CA ALA A 326 7.43 25.03 15.38
C ALA A 326 6.62 24.74 14.10
N MET A 327 6.25 23.47 13.86
CA MET A 327 5.42 23.06 12.72
C MET A 327 4.03 23.70 12.75
N SER A 328 3.50 23.99 13.93
CA SER A 328 2.20 24.64 14.07
C SER A 328 2.18 26.10 13.61
N GLY A 329 3.34 26.71 13.36
CA GLY A 329 3.49 28.09 12.89
C GLY A 329 3.03 28.31 11.45
N ILE A 330 2.97 27.26 10.63
CA ILE A 330 2.45 27.34 9.25
C ILE A 330 1.22 26.44 9.09
N PHE A 331 0.44 26.71 8.04
CA PHE A 331 -0.63 25.79 7.67
C PHE A 331 -0.04 24.51 7.07
N THR A 332 -0.29 23.38 7.74
CA THR A 332 0.15 22.04 7.33
C THR A 332 -1.07 21.12 7.24
N GLU A 333 -1.18 20.35 6.16
CA GLU A 333 -2.31 19.44 5.93
C GLU A 333 -2.15 18.13 6.71
N VAL A 334 -0.96 17.53 6.64
CA VAL A 334 -0.65 16.23 7.25
C VAL A 334 0.77 16.26 7.84
N VAL A 335 0.91 15.65 8.99
CA VAL A 335 2.22 15.28 9.57
C VAL A 335 2.27 13.77 9.71
N ALA A 336 3.33 13.14 9.20
CA ALA A 336 3.60 11.71 9.31
C ALA A 336 4.88 11.48 10.14
N ALA A 337 4.79 10.62 11.14
CA ALA A 337 5.90 10.29 12.04
C ALA A 337 5.85 8.81 12.45
N PRO A 338 6.99 8.20 12.86
CA PRO A 338 6.96 6.87 13.47
C PRO A 338 6.09 6.84 14.73
N ASP A 339 6.19 7.85 15.58
CA ASP A 339 5.38 8.08 16.78
C ASP A 339 5.35 9.58 17.11
N ALA A 340 4.62 9.96 18.16
CA ALA A 340 4.58 11.32 18.69
C ALA A 340 4.42 11.24 20.22
N ASP A 341 5.15 12.08 20.94
CA ASP A 341 4.99 12.22 22.38
C ASP A 341 3.66 12.93 22.76
N ASP A 342 3.33 12.95 24.04
CA ASP A 342 2.09 13.53 24.53
C ASP A 342 2.05 15.05 24.34
N ASP A 343 3.20 15.73 24.42
CA ASP A 343 3.32 17.17 24.21
C ASP A 343 3.06 17.53 22.74
N ALA A 344 3.65 16.78 21.79
CA ALA A 344 3.38 16.94 20.36
C ALA A 344 1.90 16.72 20.03
N ARG A 345 1.29 15.67 20.60
CA ARG A 345 -0.15 15.40 20.45
C ARG A 345 -0.99 16.54 21.00
N ALA A 346 -0.65 17.07 22.18
CA ALA A 346 -1.35 18.20 22.80
C ALA A 346 -1.23 19.49 21.96
N VAL A 347 -0.06 19.76 21.38
CA VAL A 347 0.14 20.88 20.44
C VAL A 347 -0.78 20.75 19.25
N PHE A 348 -0.77 19.60 18.56
CA PHE A 348 -1.56 19.40 17.35
C PHE A 348 -3.06 19.31 17.64
N ALA A 349 -3.48 18.87 18.82
CA ALA A 349 -4.91 18.87 19.21
C ALA A 349 -5.55 20.26 19.10
N ARG A 350 -4.76 21.33 19.19
CA ARG A 350 -5.22 22.72 18.97
C ARG A 350 -5.55 23.02 17.50
N LYS A 351 -5.02 22.21 16.56
CA LYS A 351 -5.17 22.36 15.11
C LYS A 351 -6.13 21.30 14.54
N LYS A 352 -7.43 21.48 14.76
CA LYS A 352 -8.49 20.49 14.44
C LYS A 352 -8.47 19.91 13.01
N ASN A 353 -7.91 20.64 12.05
CA ASN A 353 -7.87 20.22 10.65
C ASN A 353 -6.58 19.50 10.26
N LEU A 354 -5.50 19.63 11.04
CA LEU A 354 -4.24 18.95 10.81
C LEU A 354 -4.41 17.46 11.08
N ARG A 355 -3.94 16.62 10.16
CA ARG A 355 -3.96 15.18 10.29
C ARG A 355 -2.62 14.69 10.80
N LEU A 356 -2.62 13.95 11.90
CA LEU A 356 -1.44 13.29 12.43
C LEU A 356 -1.51 11.79 12.12
N LEU A 357 -0.55 11.30 11.35
CA LEU A 357 -0.42 9.90 10.94
C LEU A 357 0.77 9.27 11.64
N LEU A 358 0.53 8.21 12.40
CA LEU A 358 1.57 7.44 13.07
C LEU A 358 1.80 6.12 12.32
N THR A 359 3.02 5.92 11.83
CA THR A 359 3.39 4.75 11.01
C THR A 359 3.90 3.58 11.84
N GLY A 360 4.24 3.81 13.13
CA GLY A 360 4.86 2.83 14.02
C GLY A 360 6.34 2.57 13.72
N ASP A 361 6.75 2.67 12.48
CA ASP A 361 8.12 2.53 11.98
C ASP A 361 8.20 3.12 10.57
N LEU A 362 9.40 3.27 10.05
CA LEU A 362 9.64 3.71 8.67
C LEU A 362 9.79 2.49 7.74
N PRO A 363 9.29 2.56 6.49
CA PRO A 363 9.56 1.54 5.51
C PRO A 363 11.06 1.44 5.21
N ASP A 364 11.52 0.23 4.86
CA ASP A 364 12.88 0.03 4.34
C ASP A 364 12.96 0.59 2.91
N PRO A 365 13.83 1.59 2.63
CA PRO A 365 13.97 2.14 1.29
C PRO A 365 14.55 1.13 0.28
N ALA A 366 15.36 0.17 0.75
CA ALA A 366 15.95 -0.88 -0.07
C ALA A 366 15.00 -2.08 -0.32
N ARG A 367 13.78 -2.06 0.25
CA ARG A 367 12.83 -3.16 0.08
C ARG A 367 12.53 -3.47 -1.38
N ALA A 368 12.51 -4.74 -1.72
CA ALA A 368 12.03 -5.20 -3.02
C ALA A 368 10.52 -4.91 -3.19
N GLY A 369 10.08 -4.88 -4.43
CA GLY A 369 8.67 -4.70 -4.77
C GLY A 369 8.49 -4.28 -6.22
N GLN A 370 7.24 -4.13 -6.61
CA GLN A 370 6.89 -3.67 -7.95
C GLN A 370 5.97 -2.46 -7.90
N GLN A 371 6.11 -1.60 -8.89
CA GLN A 371 5.21 -0.47 -9.14
C GLN A 371 4.34 -0.78 -10.35
N VAL A 372 3.07 -0.42 -10.25
CA VAL A 372 2.08 -0.59 -11.32
C VAL A 372 1.58 0.78 -11.76
N LYS A 373 1.67 1.06 -13.04
CA LYS A 373 1.15 2.29 -13.66
C LYS A 373 0.09 1.92 -14.69
N VAL A 374 -1.12 2.40 -14.49
CA VAL A 374 -2.20 2.21 -15.46
C VAL A 374 -1.97 3.13 -16.64
N ILE A 375 -2.09 2.56 -17.85
CA ILE A 375 -2.06 3.30 -19.11
C ILE A 375 -3.29 2.92 -19.94
N ALA A 376 -3.61 3.69 -20.96
CA ALA A 376 -4.72 3.36 -21.85
C ALA A 376 -4.51 1.97 -22.47
N GLY A 377 -5.44 1.06 -22.21
CA GLY A 377 -5.41 -0.30 -22.74
C GLY A 377 -4.49 -1.30 -22.02
N GLY A 378 -3.84 -0.92 -20.91
CA GLY A 378 -2.97 -1.85 -20.20
C GLY A 378 -2.37 -1.32 -18.91
N VAL A 379 -1.39 -2.05 -18.38
CA VAL A 379 -0.60 -1.68 -17.21
C VAL A 379 0.89 -1.83 -17.50
N LEU A 380 1.68 -0.88 -17.04
CA LEU A 380 3.13 -1.00 -16.98
C LEU A 380 3.52 -1.47 -15.58
N ILE A 381 4.43 -2.43 -15.53
CA ILE A 381 4.95 -2.98 -14.28
C ILE A 381 6.47 -2.91 -14.34
N GLN A 382 7.06 -2.36 -13.30
CA GLN A 382 8.51 -2.30 -13.10
C GLN A 382 8.85 -2.61 -11.65
N ASP A 383 10.11 -2.93 -11.40
CA ASP A 383 10.60 -2.98 -10.02
C ASP A 383 10.58 -1.59 -9.40
N ARG A 384 10.49 -1.53 -8.08
CA ARG A 384 10.75 -0.29 -7.34
C ARG A 384 12.17 0.16 -7.62
N ASP A 385 12.37 1.46 -7.67
CA ASP A 385 13.70 2.05 -7.60
C ASP A 385 14.19 2.00 -6.15
N ASN A 386 14.83 0.89 -5.79
CA ASN A 386 15.42 0.63 -4.48
C ASN A 386 16.96 0.72 -4.49
N GLY A 387 17.53 1.27 -5.57
CA GLY A 387 18.96 1.48 -5.68
C GLY A 387 19.48 2.43 -4.60
N GLN A 388 20.59 2.06 -3.97
CA GLN A 388 21.30 2.83 -2.97
C GLN A 388 22.68 3.13 -3.50
N VAL A 389 23.13 4.38 -3.37
CA VAL A 389 24.47 4.82 -3.77
C VAL A 389 25.26 5.22 -2.52
N THR A 390 26.41 4.59 -2.34
CA THR A 390 27.32 4.85 -1.22
C THR A 390 28.61 5.51 -1.71
N SER A 391 29.38 6.10 -0.80
CA SER A 391 30.59 6.85 -1.15
C SER A 391 31.65 6.03 -1.90
N ASP A 392 31.76 4.74 -1.60
CA ASP A 392 32.68 3.80 -2.25
C ASP A 392 32.31 3.45 -3.70
N MET A 393 31.06 3.69 -4.08
CA MET A 393 30.57 3.50 -5.46
C MET A 393 30.90 4.70 -6.37
N LEU A 394 31.25 5.85 -5.79
CA LEU A 394 31.46 7.09 -6.54
C LEU A 394 32.79 7.11 -7.25
N LYS A 395 32.77 7.56 -8.51
CA LYS A 395 33.95 7.78 -9.32
C LYS A 395 34.18 9.27 -9.51
N VAL A 396 35.30 9.80 -8.96
CA VAL A 396 35.74 11.17 -9.28
C VAL A 396 36.21 11.22 -10.74
N VAL A 397 35.67 12.18 -11.50
CA VAL A 397 35.95 12.31 -12.96
C VAL A 397 36.58 13.64 -13.33
N THR A 398 36.66 14.60 -12.45
CA THR A 398 37.31 15.91 -12.62
C THR A 398 38.72 15.95 -12.03
N ASP A 399 39.52 16.93 -12.43
CA ASP A 399 40.87 17.16 -11.91
C ASP A 399 40.84 17.45 -10.41
N ARG A 400 39.83 18.21 -9.95
CA ARG A 400 39.58 18.45 -8.53
C ARG A 400 38.68 17.36 -7.96
N ALA A 401 39.13 16.71 -6.90
CA ALA A 401 38.26 15.84 -6.11
C ALA A 401 37.36 16.68 -5.17
N PRO A 402 36.17 16.21 -4.83
CA PRO A 402 35.36 16.87 -3.82
C PRO A 402 36.02 16.75 -2.43
N SER A 403 35.81 17.77 -1.60
CA SER A 403 36.13 17.70 -0.18
C SER A 403 35.19 16.70 0.52
N GLU A 404 35.52 16.34 1.77
CA GLU A 404 34.67 15.44 2.56
C GLU A 404 33.27 16.00 2.76
N GLN A 405 33.14 17.32 2.98
CA GLN A 405 31.82 17.97 3.11
C GLN A 405 31.07 18.00 1.79
N GLU A 406 31.71 18.37 0.69
CA GLU A 406 31.09 18.33 -0.64
C GLU A 406 30.61 16.93 -1.00
N LEU A 407 31.33 15.89 -0.60
CA LEU A 407 30.93 14.51 -0.84
C LEU A 407 29.67 14.12 -0.03
N LYS A 408 29.61 14.54 1.23
CA LYS A 408 28.41 14.36 2.07
C LYS A 408 27.21 15.08 1.46
N ASP A 409 27.37 16.32 1.03
CA ASP A 409 26.31 17.11 0.42
C ASP A 409 25.91 16.57 -0.96
N CYS A 410 26.84 16.02 -1.75
CA CYS A 410 26.54 15.30 -2.98
C CYS A 410 25.64 14.08 -2.73
N LEU A 411 25.98 13.24 -1.76
CA LEU A 411 25.19 12.06 -1.43
C LEU A 411 23.81 12.44 -0.87
N PHE A 412 23.74 13.46 -0.04
CA PHE A 412 22.46 13.99 0.46
C PHE A 412 21.58 14.51 -0.69
N ALA A 413 22.14 15.36 -1.56
CA ALA A 413 21.42 15.88 -2.74
C ALA A 413 20.97 14.76 -3.67
N TRP A 414 21.80 13.72 -3.86
CA TRP A 414 21.50 12.55 -4.68
C TRP A 414 20.32 11.75 -4.13
N THR A 415 20.32 11.49 -2.83
CA THR A 415 19.22 10.81 -2.13
C THR A 415 17.90 11.58 -2.28
N VAL A 416 17.94 12.89 -2.14
CA VAL A 416 16.75 13.74 -2.38
C VAL A 416 16.31 13.69 -3.85
N ALA A 417 17.26 13.81 -4.80
CA ALA A 417 16.97 13.84 -6.24
C ALA A 417 16.25 12.57 -6.73
N LYS A 418 16.53 11.40 -6.14
CA LYS A 418 15.81 10.13 -6.38
C LYS A 418 14.29 10.26 -6.19
N HIS A 419 13.84 11.17 -5.32
CA HIS A 419 12.44 11.38 -4.98
C HIS A 419 11.82 12.62 -5.64
N VAL A 420 12.55 13.32 -6.49
CA VAL A 420 12.08 14.48 -7.25
C VAL A 420 11.65 14.07 -8.65
N LYS A 421 10.54 14.59 -9.13
CA LYS A 421 10.09 14.32 -10.52
C LYS A 421 11.08 14.87 -11.54
N SER A 422 11.42 14.04 -12.53
CA SER A 422 12.36 14.35 -13.60
C SER A 422 11.86 15.48 -14.54
N ASN A 423 12.72 16.31 -15.11
CA ASN A 423 14.13 16.37 -14.80
C ASN A 423 14.35 17.04 -13.44
N ALA A 424 15.16 16.42 -12.59
CA ALA A 424 15.41 16.89 -11.22
C ALA A 424 16.82 17.48 -11.09
N ILE A 425 16.90 18.66 -10.48
CA ILE A 425 18.15 19.28 -10.01
C ILE A 425 17.96 19.70 -8.55
N VAL A 426 18.83 19.21 -7.69
CA VAL A 426 18.79 19.49 -6.26
C VAL A 426 20.13 20.06 -5.81
N TYR A 427 20.10 21.27 -5.25
CA TYR A 427 21.25 21.85 -4.54
C TYR A 427 21.14 21.52 -3.05
N ALA A 428 22.23 21.09 -2.46
CA ALA A 428 22.30 20.85 -1.03
C ALA A 428 23.62 21.38 -0.43
N LYS A 429 23.53 21.82 0.82
CA LYS A 429 24.65 22.33 1.58
C LYS A 429 24.43 22.05 3.06
N ASP A 430 25.47 21.53 3.72
CA ASP A 430 25.45 21.25 5.15
C ASP A 430 24.25 20.38 5.57
N GLY A 431 23.97 19.32 4.81
CA GLY A 431 22.88 18.38 5.08
C GLY A 431 21.45 18.93 4.91
N ALA A 432 21.30 20.04 4.19
CA ALA A 432 19.99 20.61 3.89
C ALA A 432 19.88 21.02 2.42
N THR A 433 18.69 20.89 1.82
CA THR A 433 18.44 21.39 0.48
C THR A 433 18.53 22.92 0.44
N ALA A 434 19.15 23.44 -0.60
CA ALA A 434 19.29 24.87 -0.85
C ALA A 434 18.35 25.36 -1.97
N GLY A 435 17.93 24.47 -2.82
CA GLY A 435 16.97 24.74 -3.89
C GLY A 435 16.67 23.47 -4.69
N ILE A 436 15.44 23.32 -5.13
CA ILE A 436 14.95 22.12 -5.83
C ILE A 436 14.23 22.55 -7.11
N GLY A 437 14.66 22.01 -8.25
CA GLY A 437 14.01 22.11 -9.55
C GLY A 437 13.42 20.75 -9.93
N ALA A 438 12.12 20.68 -10.15
CA ALA A 438 11.37 19.45 -10.37
C ALA A 438 10.52 19.51 -11.62
N GLY A 439 10.37 18.39 -12.32
CA GLY A 439 9.36 18.21 -13.37
C GLY A 439 9.55 19.04 -14.61
N GLN A 440 10.77 19.50 -14.92
CA GLN A 440 11.04 20.33 -16.08
C GLN A 440 11.43 19.48 -17.31
N MET A 441 11.13 19.97 -18.50
CA MET A 441 11.44 19.27 -19.75
C MET A 441 12.95 19.25 -20.08
N ASN A 442 13.73 20.09 -19.44
CA ASN A 442 15.19 20.10 -19.58
C ASN A 442 15.88 20.45 -18.24
N ARG A 443 17.15 20.02 -18.10
CA ARG A 443 17.94 20.19 -16.86
C ARG A 443 18.35 21.63 -16.60
N ARG A 444 18.58 22.41 -17.66
CA ARG A 444 18.92 23.83 -17.52
C ARG A 444 17.82 24.61 -16.83
N ASP A 445 16.56 24.38 -17.21
CA ASP A 445 15.41 25.05 -16.57
C ASP A 445 15.22 24.58 -15.13
N SER A 446 15.41 23.28 -14.83
CA SER A 446 15.41 22.78 -13.47
C SER A 446 16.51 23.44 -12.61
N ALA A 447 17.74 23.54 -13.13
CA ALA A 447 18.85 24.19 -12.43
C ALA A 447 18.54 25.68 -12.16
N ARG A 448 18.01 26.39 -13.17
CA ARG A 448 17.61 27.79 -13.04
C ARG A 448 16.50 27.99 -12.02
N ILE A 449 15.45 27.17 -12.04
CA ILE A 449 14.34 27.26 -11.08
C ILE A 449 14.86 27.04 -9.66
N ALA A 450 15.68 26.01 -9.43
CA ALA A 450 16.26 25.74 -8.14
C ALA A 450 17.13 26.91 -7.63
N ALA A 451 17.93 27.52 -8.50
CA ALA A 451 18.75 28.70 -8.16
C ALA A 451 17.90 29.93 -7.85
N VAL A 452 16.82 30.17 -8.60
CA VAL A 452 15.86 31.28 -8.33
C VAL A 452 15.22 31.08 -6.96
N LYS A 453 14.75 29.87 -6.65
CA LYS A 453 14.15 29.55 -5.34
C LYS A 453 15.13 29.79 -4.20
N ALA A 454 16.40 29.38 -4.36
CA ALA A 454 17.45 29.64 -3.38
C ALA A 454 17.71 31.16 -3.15
N LYS A 455 17.62 31.95 -4.21
CA LYS A 455 17.77 33.41 -4.11
C LYS A 455 16.57 34.01 -3.38
N GLU A 456 15.33 33.63 -3.73
CA GLU A 456 14.11 34.06 -3.05
C GLU A 456 14.13 33.70 -1.56
N ALA A 457 14.65 32.50 -1.22
CA ALA A 457 14.84 32.06 0.17
C ALA A 457 15.83 32.96 0.90
N ALA A 458 16.97 33.30 0.28
CA ALA A 458 17.95 34.20 0.86
C ALA A 458 17.37 35.60 1.13
N GLU A 459 16.59 36.14 0.22
CA GLU A 459 15.88 37.41 0.39
C GLU A 459 14.86 37.35 1.53
N THR A 460 14.08 36.26 1.60
CA THR A 460 13.06 36.03 2.64
C THR A 460 13.67 35.95 4.04
N HIS A 461 14.82 35.27 4.17
CA HIS A 461 15.48 35.05 5.44
C HIS A 461 16.56 36.10 5.77
N GLY A 462 16.79 37.08 4.91
CA GLY A 462 17.79 38.13 5.09
C GLY A 462 19.22 37.62 5.07
N TRP A 463 19.49 36.51 4.34
CA TRP A 463 20.85 35.96 4.21
C TRP A 463 21.69 36.81 3.24
N ALA A 464 22.98 36.93 3.55
CA ALA A 464 23.92 37.70 2.72
C ALA A 464 24.05 37.16 1.29
N GLN A 465 23.83 35.86 1.11
CA GLN A 465 23.91 35.17 -0.19
C GLN A 465 23.02 33.91 -0.22
N PRO A 466 22.59 33.46 -1.42
CA PRO A 466 21.89 32.20 -1.58
C PRO A 466 22.71 30.99 -1.10
N ARG A 467 22.03 29.98 -0.54
CA ARG A 467 22.69 28.76 -0.06
C ARG A 467 23.24 27.87 -1.19
N THR A 468 22.95 28.18 -2.45
CA THR A 468 23.60 27.55 -3.60
C THR A 468 25.09 27.87 -3.70
N ILE A 469 25.54 28.99 -3.09
CA ILE A 469 26.96 29.35 -3.03
C ILE A 469 27.71 28.35 -2.14
N GLY A 470 28.62 27.60 -2.75
CA GLY A 470 29.38 26.52 -2.09
C GLY A 470 28.57 25.24 -1.87
N ALA A 471 27.43 25.08 -2.55
CA ALA A 471 26.60 23.86 -2.46
C ALA A 471 27.10 22.76 -3.39
N ALA A 472 26.74 21.52 -3.07
CA ALA A 472 26.73 20.42 -4.02
C ALA A 472 25.42 20.43 -4.83
N VAL A 473 25.45 19.92 -6.06
CA VAL A 473 24.28 19.76 -6.93
C VAL A 473 24.16 18.34 -7.44
N ALA A 474 22.96 17.76 -7.33
CA ALA A 474 22.63 16.46 -7.88
C ALA A 474 21.74 16.61 -9.13
N SER A 475 22.01 15.80 -10.15
CA SER A 475 21.13 15.60 -11.30
C SER A 475 20.70 14.14 -11.39
N ASP A 476 19.40 13.88 -11.46
CA ASP A 476 18.79 12.54 -11.49
C ASP A 476 19.24 11.66 -12.65
N ALA A 477 19.78 12.26 -13.71
CA ALA A 477 20.41 11.60 -14.85
C ALA A 477 21.59 12.45 -15.39
N PHE A 478 22.29 11.93 -16.40
CA PHE A 478 23.45 12.62 -16.97
C PHE A 478 23.08 13.97 -17.61
N PHE A 479 24.02 14.91 -17.63
CA PHE A 479 23.89 16.13 -18.41
C PHE A 479 24.17 15.82 -19.89
N PRO A 480 23.19 16.00 -20.79
CA PRO A 480 23.41 15.76 -22.23
C PRO A 480 24.29 16.83 -22.90
N PHE A 481 24.39 18.00 -22.25
CA PHE A 481 25.20 19.17 -22.66
C PHE A 481 25.70 19.88 -21.42
N ALA A 482 26.75 20.67 -21.56
CA ALA A 482 27.36 21.41 -20.45
C ALA A 482 26.47 22.57 -19.92
N ASP A 483 25.44 23.00 -20.64
CA ASP A 483 24.62 24.17 -20.29
C ASP A 483 23.91 24.06 -18.93
N GLY A 484 23.38 22.88 -18.63
CA GLY A 484 22.76 22.61 -17.32
C GLY A 484 23.78 22.61 -16.17
N LEU A 485 24.97 22.07 -16.41
CA LEU A 485 26.09 22.09 -15.49
C LEU A 485 26.59 23.52 -15.25
N LEU A 486 26.79 24.27 -16.33
CA LEU A 486 27.26 25.67 -16.26
C LEU A 486 26.25 26.56 -15.53
N SER A 487 24.95 26.35 -15.73
CA SER A 487 23.91 27.04 -14.93
C SER A 487 24.02 26.75 -13.44
N ALA A 488 24.45 25.53 -13.05
CA ALA A 488 24.70 25.19 -11.66
C ALA A 488 25.98 25.86 -11.12
N ALA A 489 27.05 25.94 -11.92
CA ALA A 489 28.26 26.65 -11.58
C ALA A 489 28.01 28.16 -11.40
N GLU A 490 27.25 28.79 -12.31
CA GLU A 490 26.83 30.20 -12.23
C GLU A 490 26.00 30.49 -10.95
N ALA A 491 25.21 29.51 -10.49
CA ALA A 491 24.49 29.60 -9.22
C ALA A 491 25.40 29.44 -8.00
N GLY A 492 26.69 29.13 -8.17
CA GLY A 492 27.69 29.03 -7.13
C GLY A 492 27.93 27.64 -6.58
N ALA A 493 27.41 26.59 -7.22
CA ALA A 493 27.74 25.21 -6.84
C ALA A 493 29.24 24.94 -7.00
N THR A 494 29.79 24.10 -6.13
CA THR A 494 31.23 23.72 -6.17
C THR A 494 31.44 22.24 -6.42
N ALA A 495 30.42 21.40 -6.22
CA ALA A 495 30.49 19.98 -6.48
C ALA A 495 29.23 19.47 -7.19
N VAL A 496 29.39 18.42 -7.98
CA VAL A 496 28.32 17.83 -8.82
C VAL A 496 28.32 16.33 -8.66
N ILE A 497 27.12 15.76 -8.53
CA ILE A 497 26.89 14.32 -8.57
C ILE A 497 25.85 13.98 -9.66
N GLN A 498 26.19 13.04 -10.52
CA GLN A 498 25.34 12.58 -11.62
C GLN A 498 25.72 11.13 -12.01
N PRO A 499 24.89 10.43 -12.78
CA PRO A 499 25.20 9.04 -13.15
C PRO A 499 26.33 8.87 -14.15
N GLY A 500 26.60 9.86 -15.03
CA GLY A 500 27.45 9.65 -16.20
C GLY A 500 26.78 8.77 -17.27
N GLY A 501 27.51 8.39 -18.30
CA GLY A 501 27.05 7.52 -19.38
C GLY A 501 26.49 8.26 -20.60
N SER A 502 26.72 9.57 -20.72
CA SER A 502 26.46 10.35 -21.93
C SER A 502 27.60 10.15 -22.95
N ILE A 503 27.27 10.15 -24.23
CA ILE A 503 28.28 10.24 -25.29
C ILE A 503 29.11 11.55 -25.22
N ARG A 504 28.64 12.53 -24.47
CA ARG A 504 29.27 13.83 -24.26
C ARG A 504 29.84 14.00 -22.86
N ASP A 505 30.09 12.93 -22.13
CA ASP A 505 30.67 13.03 -20.79
C ASP A 505 31.99 13.79 -20.80
N ASP A 506 32.85 13.57 -21.80
CA ASP A 506 34.13 14.28 -21.94
C ASP A 506 33.96 15.80 -22.05
N GLU A 507 32.96 16.28 -22.82
CA GLU A 507 32.63 17.71 -22.93
C GLU A 507 32.14 18.28 -21.59
N VAL A 508 31.30 17.51 -20.88
CA VAL A 508 30.73 17.92 -19.59
C VAL A 508 31.80 17.94 -18.51
N ILE A 509 32.72 16.96 -18.51
CA ILE A 509 33.86 16.91 -17.59
C ILE A 509 34.83 18.08 -17.85
N ALA A 510 35.13 18.37 -19.13
CA ALA A 510 35.97 19.51 -19.47
C ALA A 510 35.37 20.83 -18.97
N ALA A 511 34.07 21.05 -19.20
CA ALA A 511 33.37 22.24 -18.72
C ALA A 511 33.37 22.32 -17.18
N ALA A 512 33.25 21.18 -16.48
CA ALA A 512 33.35 21.13 -15.03
C ALA A 512 34.73 21.54 -14.54
N ASN A 513 35.80 21.05 -15.20
CA ASN A 513 37.18 21.42 -14.87
C ASN A 513 37.45 22.91 -15.12
N GLU A 514 36.99 23.45 -16.23
CA GLU A 514 37.09 24.88 -16.55
C GLU A 514 36.38 25.76 -15.50
N ALA A 515 35.21 25.31 -15.02
CA ALA A 515 34.44 25.98 -13.99
C ALA A 515 34.99 25.73 -12.54
N GLY A 516 36.03 24.92 -12.37
CA GLY A 516 36.63 24.60 -11.06
C GLY A 516 35.74 23.69 -10.20
N LEU A 517 34.76 22.98 -10.79
CA LEU A 517 33.88 22.07 -10.09
C LEU A 517 34.55 20.73 -9.79
N ALA A 518 34.19 20.09 -8.68
CA ALA A 518 34.42 18.67 -8.49
C ALA A 518 33.20 17.90 -9.01
N MET A 519 33.43 16.80 -9.73
CA MET A 519 32.33 15.96 -10.22
C MET A 519 32.56 14.49 -9.89
N VAL A 520 31.49 13.84 -9.43
CA VAL A 520 31.46 12.41 -9.19
C VAL A 520 30.34 11.73 -9.99
N PHE A 521 30.63 10.54 -10.50
CA PHE A 521 29.67 9.68 -11.18
C PHE A 521 29.20 8.56 -10.26
N THR A 522 27.88 8.29 -10.30
CA THR A 522 27.24 7.20 -9.53
C THR A 522 27.10 5.90 -10.32
N GLY A 523 27.15 5.95 -11.67
CA GLY A 523 26.84 4.80 -12.54
C GLY A 523 25.37 4.36 -12.49
N MET A 524 24.52 5.01 -11.71
CA MET A 524 23.10 4.70 -11.53
C MET A 524 22.27 5.98 -11.70
N ARG A 525 21.14 5.92 -12.41
CA ARG A 525 20.20 7.04 -12.55
C ARG A 525 18.90 6.76 -11.80
N HIS A 526 18.18 7.82 -11.44
CA HIS A 526 16.91 7.75 -10.72
C HIS A 526 15.84 8.61 -11.40
N PHE A 527 15.30 8.13 -12.53
CA PHE A 527 14.17 8.80 -13.16
C PHE A 527 12.86 8.52 -12.41
N ARG A 528 12.10 9.59 -12.17
CA ARG A 528 10.76 9.52 -11.57
C ARG A 528 9.78 10.39 -12.37
N HIS A 529 8.75 9.77 -12.97
CA HIS A 529 7.72 10.45 -13.78
C HIS A 529 6.35 10.41 -13.13
#